data_94d13d72061b1a69ed5db38e32826372
#
_entry.id   94d13d72061b1a69ed5db38e32826372
#
_cell.length_a   1.000
_cell.length_b   1.000
_cell.length_c   1.000
_cell.angle_alpha   90.00
_cell.angle_beta   90.00
_cell.angle_gamma   90.00
#
_symmetry.space_group_name_H-M   'P 1'
#
loop_
_entity.id
_entity.type
_entity.pdbx_description
1 polymer ?
#
loop_
_entity_poly.entity_id
_entity_poly.type
_entity_poly.pdbx_seq_one_letter_code
_entity_poly.pdbx_strand_id
1 'polypeptide(L)'
;MIKSKLVIKLTEQNPHLYQRDIEQVVNAILDTISDALAEGRRVELRGFGTFTVKKREARTGRNPRTGEAVSISEKVAPVFRTGKEMRHRLNPVSQKRANKRSGAGAANVRGLVDA
;
A
#
# COMPACT_ATOMS: atom_id res chain seq x y z
N MET A 1 -7.54 9.48 4.33
CA MET A 1 -8.47 9.37 3.17
C MET A 1 -9.18 8.03 3.20
N ILE A 2 -10.49 8.05 3.10
CA ILE A 2 -11.26 6.81 3.04
C ILE A 2 -11.80 6.66 1.63
N LYS A 3 -12.34 5.48 1.32
CA LYS A 3 -12.79 5.19 -0.04
C LYS A 3 -13.80 6.20 -0.57
N SER A 4 -14.75 6.61 0.25
CA SER A 4 -15.76 7.57 -0.20
C SER A 4 -15.13 8.92 -0.56
N LYS A 5 -14.10 9.33 0.16
CA LYS A 5 -13.40 10.56 -0.14
C LYS A 5 -12.62 10.42 -1.44
N LEU A 6 -12.05 9.26 -1.68
CA LEU A 6 -11.33 8.99 -2.92
C LEU A 6 -12.29 9.10 -4.10
N VAL A 7 -13.50 8.53 -3.97
CA VAL A 7 -14.49 8.59 -5.02
C VAL A 7 -14.90 10.03 -5.30
N ILE A 8 -15.10 10.83 -4.25
CA ILE A 8 -15.47 12.23 -4.41
C ILE A 8 -14.36 12.98 -5.14
N LYS A 9 -13.12 12.75 -4.75
CA LYS A 9 -12.00 13.44 -5.37
C LYS A 9 -11.88 13.09 -6.84
N LEU A 10 -12.06 11.83 -7.18
CA LEU A 10 -12.04 11.41 -8.57
C LEU A 10 -13.20 12.00 -9.38
N THR A 11 -14.36 12.14 -8.74
CA THR A 11 -15.51 12.73 -9.39
C THR A 11 -15.25 14.20 -9.71
N GLU A 12 -14.59 14.90 -8.82
CA GLU A 12 -14.22 16.30 -9.05
C GLU A 12 -13.23 16.44 -10.19
N GLN A 13 -12.35 15.48 -10.35
CA GLN A 13 -11.35 15.50 -11.41
C GLN A 13 -11.92 15.04 -12.75
N ASN A 14 -13.08 14.43 -12.74
CA ASN A 14 -13.70 13.88 -13.93
C ASN A 14 -15.18 14.30 -13.98
N PRO A 15 -15.45 15.60 -14.14
CA PRO A 15 -16.82 16.11 -14.04
C PRO A 15 -17.78 15.56 -15.09
N HIS A 16 -17.26 14.95 -16.14
CA HIS A 16 -18.10 14.36 -17.19
C HIS A 16 -18.59 12.95 -16.83
N LEU A 17 -18.17 12.42 -15.68
CA LEU A 17 -18.58 11.09 -15.25
C LEU A 17 -19.49 11.19 -14.02
N TYR A 18 -20.40 10.25 -13.91
CA TYR A 18 -21.27 10.19 -12.73
C TYR A 18 -20.52 9.58 -11.56
N GLN A 19 -20.81 10.10 -10.38
CA GLN A 19 -20.17 9.60 -9.17
C GLN A 19 -20.38 8.10 -8.96
N ARG A 20 -21.57 7.61 -9.25
CA ARG A 20 -21.84 6.18 -9.05
C ARG A 20 -21.01 5.31 -9.98
N ASP A 21 -20.72 5.80 -11.20
CA ASP A 21 -19.92 5.04 -12.14
C ASP A 21 -18.47 5.01 -11.68
N ILE A 22 -17.98 6.11 -11.14
CA ILE A 22 -16.64 6.17 -10.59
C ILE A 22 -16.53 5.24 -9.39
N GLU A 23 -17.55 5.21 -8.56
CA GLU A 23 -17.56 4.33 -7.40
C GLU A 23 -17.52 2.87 -7.83
N GLN A 24 -18.24 2.51 -8.87
CA GLN A 24 -18.22 1.16 -9.38
C GLN A 24 -16.84 0.78 -9.92
N VAL A 25 -16.17 1.71 -10.59
CA VAL A 25 -14.83 1.44 -11.10
C VAL A 25 -13.85 1.26 -9.95
N VAL A 26 -13.91 2.11 -8.94
CA VAL A 26 -13.03 2.00 -7.77
C VAL A 26 -13.27 0.65 -7.09
N ASN A 27 -14.52 0.27 -6.90
CA ASN A 27 -14.83 -1.00 -6.28
C ASN A 27 -14.34 -2.17 -7.13
N ALA A 28 -14.47 -2.08 -8.44
CA ALA A 28 -14.01 -3.13 -9.32
C ALA A 28 -12.49 -3.32 -9.22
N ILE A 29 -11.76 -2.23 -9.15
CA ILE A 29 -10.30 -2.27 -9.01
C ILE A 29 -9.92 -2.94 -7.70
N LEU A 30 -10.53 -2.49 -6.60
CA LEU A 30 -10.20 -3.02 -5.28
C LEU A 30 -10.60 -4.49 -5.15
N ASP A 31 -11.76 -4.86 -5.71
CA ASP A 31 -12.21 -6.24 -5.68
C ASP A 31 -11.31 -7.15 -6.49
N THR A 32 -10.85 -6.67 -7.65
CA THR A 32 -9.96 -7.43 -8.50
C THR A 32 -8.65 -7.71 -7.78
N ILE A 33 -8.12 -6.72 -7.08
CA ILE A 33 -6.90 -6.90 -6.30
C ILE A 33 -7.15 -7.89 -5.16
N SER A 34 -8.28 -7.75 -4.48
CA SER A 34 -8.62 -8.63 -3.38
C SER A 34 -8.77 -10.08 -3.83
N ASP A 35 -9.43 -10.28 -4.96
CA ASP A 35 -9.62 -11.62 -5.49
C ASP A 35 -8.31 -12.26 -5.89
N ALA A 36 -7.42 -11.50 -6.51
CA ALA A 36 -6.12 -12.02 -6.91
C ALA A 36 -5.32 -12.44 -5.68
N LEU A 37 -5.35 -11.63 -4.63
CA LEU A 37 -4.62 -11.95 -3.41
C LEU A 37 -5.24 -13.16 -2.70
N ALA A 38 -6.56 -13.28 -2.75
CA ALA A 38 -7.23 -14.44 -2.15
C ALA A 38 -6.83 -15.73 -2.84
N GLU A 39 -6.48 -15.65 -4.12
CA GLU A 39 -6.01 -16.81 -4.87
C GLU A 39 -4.50 -17.02 -4.73
N GLY A 40 -3.85 -16.20 -3.92
CA GLY A 40 -2.41 -16.32 -3.72
C GLY A 40 -1.57 -15.70 -4.81
N ARG A 41 -2.18 -14.92 -5.69
CA ARG A 41 -1.45 -14.30 -6.77
C ARG A 41 -0.91 -12.95 -6.37
N ARG A 42 0.15 -12.56 -7.02
CA ARG A 42 0.80 -11.28 -6.80
C ARG A 42 0.18 -10.23 -7.71
N VAL A 43 0.00 -9.03 -7.21
CA VAL A 43 -0.52 -7.92 -8.03
C VAL A 43 0.54 -6.83 -8.07
N GLU A 44 1.07 -6.60 -9.24
CA GLU A 44 2.11 -5.58 -9.41
C GLU A 44 1.53 -4.40 -10.19
N LEU A 45 1.57 -3.23 -9.58
CA LEU A 45 1.09 -2.00 -10.20
C LEU A 45 2.32 -1.12 -10.43
N ARG A 46 2.78 -1.12 -11.66
CA ARG A 46 3.99 -0.40 -12.01
C ARG A 46 3.85 1.08 -11.66
N GLY A 47 4.85 1.62 -11.02
CA GLY A 47 4.82 3.00 -10.57
C GLY A 47 4.19 3.21 -9.21
N PHE A 48 3.55 2.20 -8.68
CA PHE A 48 2.88 2.30 -7.39
C PHE A 48 3.48 1.33 -6.38
N GLY A 49 3.36 0.06 -6.65
CA GLY A 49 3.88 -0.95 -5.74
C GLY A 49 3.38 -2.33 -6.06
N THR A 50 3.69 -3.26 -5.21
CA THR A 50 3.34 -4.65 -5.40
C THR A 50 2.65 -5.20 -4.17
N PHE A 51 1.54 -5.88 -4.39
CA PHE A 51 0.83 -6.59 -3.32
C PHE A 51 1.16 -8.06 -3.45
N THR A 52 1.52 -8.69 -2.35
CA THR A 52 1.76 -10.14 -2.30
C THR A 52 1.07 -10.68 -1.06
N VAL A 53 1.03 -11.99 -0.96
CA VAL A 53 0.51 -12.63 0.25
C VAL A 53 1.65 -13.34 0.93
N LYS A 54 1.65 -13.30 2.24
CA LYS A 54 2.65 -13.95 3.05
C LYS A 54 1.96 -14.89 4.02
N LYS A 55 2.47 -16.10 4.04
CA LYS A 55 1.95 -17.11 4.94
C LYS A 55 2.59 -16.96 6.31
N ARG A 56 1.76 -16.96 7.32
CA ARG A 56 2.24 -16.94 8.70
C ARG A 56 1.95 -18.28 9.31
N GLU A 57 3.00 -18.93 9.77
CA GLU A 57 2.87 -20.26 10.32
C GLU A 57 2.12 -20.27 11.64
N ALA A 58 1.54 -21.41 11.96
CA ALA A 58 0.87 -21.61 13.22
C ALA A 58 1.88 -21.43 14.37
N ARG A 59 1.43 -20.86 15.42
CA ARG A 59 2.30 -20.62 16.58
C ARG A 59 1.47 -20.63 17.84
N THR A 60 2.15 -20.63 18.97
CA THR A 60 1.50 -20.54 20.26
C THR A 60 1.69 -19.13 20.79
N GLY A 61 0.60 -18.46 21.07
CA GLY A 61 0.65 -17.16 21.68
C GLY A 61 0.17 -17.22 23.10
N ARG A 62 0.09 -16.09 23.75
CA ARG A 62 -0.43 -16.01 25.11
C ARG A 62 -1.51 -14.97 25.20
N ASN A 63 -2.53 -15.28 25.97
CA ASN A 63 -3.58 -14.34 26.24
C ASN A 63 -3.01 -13.32 27.25
N PRO A 64 -2.92 -12.04 26.88
CA PRO A 64 -2.33 -11.04 27.79
C PRO A 64 -3.15 -10.81 29.04
N ARG A 65 -4.40 -11.29 29.06
CA ARG A 65 -5.25 -11.10 30.18
C ARG A 65 -5.08 -12.19 31.21
N THR A 66 -5.00 -13.45 30.78
CA THR A 66 -4.94 -14.58 31.66
C THR A 66 -3.58 -15.27 31.66
N GLY A 67 -2.76 -14.96 30.70
CA GLY A 67 -1.46 -15.62 30.56
C GLY A 67 -1.53 -17.02 29.99
N GLU A 68 -2.73 -17.46 29.60
CA GLU A 68 -2.87 -18.79 29.05
C GLU A 68 -2.30 -18.90 27.66
N ALA A 69 -1.74 -20.05 27.33
CA ALA A 69 -1.23 -20.32 26.01
C ALA A 69 -2.42 -20.51 25.05
N VAL A 70 -2.35 -19.87 23.92
CA VAL A 70 -3.39 -19.93 22.91
C VAL A 70 -2.78 -20.42 21.62
N SER A 71 -3.42 -21.37 20.99
CA SER A 71 -2.96 -21.87 19.71
C SER A 71 -3.43 -20.92 18.61
N ILE A 72 -2.50 -20.39 17.85
CA ILE A 72 -2.81 -19.51 16.74
C ILE A 72 -2.58 -20.28 15.46
N SER A 73 -3.65 -20.47 14.69
CA SER A 73 -3.57 -21.23 13.46
C SER A 73 -2.82 -20.47 12.38
N GLU A 74 -2.40 -21.20 11.36
CA GLU A 74 -1.74 -20.63 10.20
C GLU A 74 -2.65 -19.63 9.50
N LYS A 75 -2.09 -18.53 9.08
CA LYS A 75 -2.84 -17.47 8.42
C LYS A 75 -2.07 -16.92 7.25
N VAL A 76 -2.80 -16.28 6.34
CA VAL A 76 -2.20 -15.63 5.20
C VAL A 76 -2.52 -14.14 5.31
N ALA A 77 -1.53 -13.32 5.13
CA ALA A 77 -1.69 -11.86 5.25
C ALA A 77 -1.18 -11.17 4.00
N PRO A 78 -1.82 -10.07 3.60
CA PRO A 78 -1.33 -9.31 2.47
C PRO A 78 -0.13 -8.46 2.89
N VAL A 79 0.78 -8.27 1.97
CA VAL A 79 1.96 -7.42 2.17
C VAL A 79 2.06 -6.48 0.98
N PHE A 80 2.25 -5.21 1.27
CA PHE A 80 2.43 -4.21 0.23
C PHE A 80 3.86 -3.69 0.27
N ARG A 81 4.50 -3.60 -0.89
CA ARG A 81 5.81 -2.99 -1.00
C ARG A 81 5.74 -1.90 -2.03
N THR A 82 6.25 -0.74 -1.69
CA THR A 82 6.24 0.39 -2.61
C THR A 82 7.18 0.13 -3.77
N GLY A 83 6.80 0.66 -4.93
CA GLY A 83 7.69 0.65 -6.06
C GLY A 83 8.68 1.80 -5.97
N LYS A 84 9.56 1.85 -6.94
CA LYS A 84 10.61 2.87 -6.96
C LYS A 84 10.06 4.28 -6.98
N GLU A 85 9.08 4.54 -7.82
CA GLU A 85 8.51 5.87 -7.92
C GLU A 85 7.82 6.32 -6.65
N MET A 86 7.03 5.45 -6.06
CA MET A 86 6.34 5.76 -4.81
C MET A 86 7.36 6.03 -3.72
N ARG A 87 8.42 5.22 -3.67
CA ARG A 87 9.46 5.40 -2.66
C ARG A 87 10.15 6.75 -2.81
N HIS A 88 10.40 7.15 -4.04
CA HIS A 88 11.03 8.44 -4.30
C HIS A 88 10.10 9.59 -3.93
N ARG A 89 8.83 9.44 -4.14
CA ARG A 89 7.87 10.47 -3.79
C ARG A 89 7.74 10.64 -2.29
N LEU A 90 7.86 9.53 -1.56
CA LEU A 90 7.78 9.58 -0.11
C LEU A 90 9.09 10.02 0.53
N ASN A 91 10.20 9.83 -0.17
CA ASN A 91 11.51 10.14 0.38
C ASN A 91 12.36 10.96 -0.58
N PRO A 92 11.91 12.14 -0.96
CA PRO A 92 12.68 12.95 -1.88
C PRO A 92 14.04 13.36 -1.32
N VAL A 93 14.12 13.51 -0.02
CA VAL A 93 15.38 13.86 0.61
C VAL A 93 16.35 12.71 0.52
N SER A 94 15.89 11.50 0.69
CA SER A 94 16.73 10.32 0.57
C SER A 94 17.30 10.21 -0.82
N GLN A 95 16.50 10.50 -1.81
CA GLN A 95 16.94 10.44 -3.18
C GLN A 95 18.01 11.49 -3.43
N LYS A 96 17.82 12.69 -2.93
CA LYS A 96 18.83 13.72 -3.08
C LYS A 96 20.09 13.32 -2.39
N ARG A 97 19.98 12.76 -1.23
CA ARG A 97 21.11 12.33 -0.50
C ARG A 97 21.88 11.27 -1.25
N ALA A 98 21.16 10.33 -1.83
CA ALA A 98 21.81 9.30 -2.59
C ALA A 98 22.52 9.88 -3.78
N ASN A 99 21.91 10.81 -4.45
CA ASN A 99 22.54 11.45 -5.58
C ASN A 99 23.79 12.17 -5.15
N LYS A 100 23.73 12.75 -4.01
CA LYS A 100 24.86 13.45 -3.56
C LYS A 100 25.91 12.56 -3.13
N ARG A 101 25.63 11.43 -2.58
CA ARG A 101 26.62 10.53 -2.23
C ARG A 101 27.28 10.08 -3.43
N SER A 102 26.59 9.95 -4.43
CA SER A 102 27.26 9.57 -5.60
C SER A 102 27.68 10.80 -6.08
N GLY A 103 27.70 11.69 -5.30
CA GLY A 103 28.29 12.75 -5.67
C GLY A 103 27.62 13.80 -4.98
N ALA A 104 26.92 13.56 -4.12
CA ALA A 104 26.26 14.59 -3.67
C ALA A 104 25.90 14.57 -2.32
N GLY A 105 25.54 15.31 -1.72
CA GLY A 105 25.35 15.36 -0.42
C GLY A 105 24.02 15.38 0.04
N ALA A 106 23.62 15.78 1.03
CA ALA A 106 22.58 15.56 1.59
C ALA A 106 21.55 16.45 1.85
N ALA A 107 20.52 16.33 2.12
CA ALA A 107 19.65 17.23 2.31
C ALA A 107 18.64 16.83 3.18
N ASN A 108 17.79 17.00 3.51
CA ASN A 108 17.05 16.57 4.37
C ASN A 108 15.75 16.89 4.34
N VAL A 109 14.97 16.95 4.67
CA VAL A 109 13.92 17.24 4.86
C VAL A 109 12.81 16.90 4.72
N ARG A 110 12.30 16.66 4.95
CA ARG A 110 11.31 16.42 5.06
C ARG A 110 10.45 16.33 4.19
N GLY A 111 10.19 15.77 4.09
CA GLY A 111 9.45 15.35 3.40
C GLY A 111 8.63 15.95 2.49
N LEU A 112 8.55 16.15 2.11
CA LEU A 112 7.94 16.61 1.54
C LEU A 112 7.84 16.61 0.36
N VAL A 113 7.79 16.50 -0.08
CA VAL A 113 7.42 16.51 -1.07
C VAL A 113 7.84 16.86 -2.16
N ASP A 114 7.83 17.14 -2.74
CA ASP A 114 8.29 17.47 -3.72
C ASP A 114 8.30 16.73 -4.65
N ALA A 115 7.91 16.37 -4.87
CA ALA A 115 7.86 15.63 -5.81
C ALA A 115 8.45 15.69 -6.86
#